data_e1f7d4925926f63388fcfe3df705dec2
#
_entry.id   e1f7d4925926f63388fcfe3df705dec2
#
_cell.length_a   1.000
_cell.length_b   1.000
_cell.length_c   1.000
_cell.angle_alpha   90.00
_cell.angle_beta   90.00
_cell.angle_gamma   90.00
#
_symmetry.space_group_name_H-M   'P 1'
#
loop_
_entity.id
_entity.type
_entity.pdbx_description
1 polymer ?
#
loop_
_entity_poly.entity_id
_entity_poly.type
_entity_poly.pdbx_seq_one_letter_code
_entity_poly.pdbx_strand_id
1 'polypeptide(L)'
;LQPNNAQNEHNNSPPQGIGKEHGVKYGSIIGWTASSVLALTLVAATGSAVAADTIRVGEINSYKAQPAFLEPYRNGWQLAMEQVNAAGGVLGKNIEVISRDDNANPGDSVRAAEELRTREKVDLLFGGFLSHTGLALTDYAKQRKMFFLAAEPLTDKITWQQGNRYTFRLRPSTYMQVAALIPKAAELNKKRWAIVYPDYEYGQSALQSFKALLKERQPDVEFVAEIAAPLGKVDAGSVVQALADAKPDAIFNILFATDLSRFVREGNTRGLFEGRSIVSLLTGEPEYMDALGTEAPTGWTITGYPWYALDTTYNQSFVNAYRERFNDYPRLGSVVGYAAMMSIAEGIRKAQSTDTDKLIEAFEGLELDSPFGPIYYRALDHQSTMGVYVGTSAQKDGKGIMVDFTYVDGADLQPSDEEVRKLRAAD
;
A
#
# COMPACT_ATOMS: atom_id res chain seq x y z
N LEU A 1 -55.77 5.56 -21.01
CA LEU A 1 -56.36 4.27 -21.35
C LEU A 1 -55.73 3.20 -20.47
N GLN A 2 -56.37 2.98 -19.33
CA GLN A 2 -56.40 1.70 -18.59
C GLN A 2 -57.56 0.87 -19.20
N PRO A 3 -57.79 -0.43 -18.88
CA PRO A 3 -57.64 -1.06 -17.57
C PRO A 3 -57.38 -2.61 -17.54
N ASN A 4 -57.37 -3.09 -16.29
CA ASN A 4 -57.87 -4.38 -15.72
C ASN A 4 -56.94 -5.59 -15.66
N ASN A 5 -56.62 -5.94 -14.41
CA ASN A 5 -57.28 -6.89 -13.45
C ASN A 5 -57.23 -8.37 -13.84
N ALA A 6 -56.60 -9.17 -13.01
CA ALA A 6 -57.28 -10.26 -12.29
C ALA A 6 -56.34 -10.98 -11.31
N GLN A 7 -56.83 -11.05 -10.08
CA GLN A 7 -56.41 -11.91 -8.95
C GLN A 7 -56.52 -13.39 -9.29
N ASN A 8 -55.73 -14.22 -8.66
CA ASN A 8 -56.22 -15.47 -8.07
C ASN A 8 -55.33 -15.97 -6.95
N GLU A 9 -55.92 -15.91 -5.76
CA GLU A 9 -55.50 -16.70 -4.58
C GLU A 9 -55.86 -18.17 -4.81
N HIS A 10 -55.05 -19.09 -4.33
CA HIS A 10 -55.52 -20.37 -3.79
C HIS A 10 -54.56 -20.92 -2.69
N ASN A 11 -55.14 -20.86 -1.56
CA ASN A 11 -54.95 -21.61 -0.31
C ASN A 11 -54.84 -23.14 -0.52
N ASN A 12 -53.96 -23.83 0.21
CA ASN A 12 -54.35 -25.08 0.86
C ASN A 12 -53.27 -25.57 1.87
N SER A 13 -53.73 -25.73 3.07
CA SER A 13 -53.05 -26.36 4.22
C SER A 13 -53.39 -27.86 4.29
N PRO A 14 -52.82 -28.62 5.25
CA PRO A 14 -52.42 -30.01 5.13
C PRO A 14 -53.49 -31.03 5.59
N PRO A 15 -53.19 -32.34 5.58
CA PRO A 15 -53.91 -33.26 6.46
C PRO A 15 -53.01 -33.99 7.48
N GLN A 16 -53.52 -34.02 8.68
CA GLN A 16 -53.18 -34.92 9.80
C GLN A 16 -53.86 -36.30 9.61
N GLY A 17 -53.31 -37.31 10.28
CA GLY A 17 -54.07 -38.52 10.60
C GLY A 17 -53.16 -39.71 10.98
N ILE A 18 -53.00 -39.95 12.30
CA ILE A 18 -53.57 -41.04 13.13
C ILE A 18 -53.02 -42.45 12.77
N GLY A 19 -52.23 -43.09 13.56
CA GLY A 19 -52.42 -43.71 14.84
C GLY A 19 -52.29 -45.24 14.77
N LYS A 20 -51.58 -45.86 15.63
CA LYS A 20 -52.02 -46.91 16.58
C LYS A 20 -50.85 -47.68 17.17
N GLU A 21 -50.97 -47.80 18.48
CA GLU A 21 -50.22 -48.67 19.38
C GLU A 21 -50.40 -50.15 19.09
N HIS A 22 -49.43 -50.96 19.38
CA HIS A 22 -49.62 -52.27 20.05
C HIS A 22 -48.38 -52.67 20.84
N GLY A 23 -48.60 -52.77 22.15
CA GLY A 23 -47.64 -53.35 23.09
C GLY A 23 -47.85 -54.86 23.21
N VAL A 24 -46.82 -55.57 23.53
CA VAL A 24 -46.89 -56.89 24.19
C VAL A 24 -45.73 -57.08 25.17
N LYS A 25 -46.10 -57.72 26.28
CA LYS A 25 -45.46 -57.85 27.57
C LYS A 25 -44.44 -59.01 27.69
N TYR A 26 -43.51 -58.83 28.63
CA TYR A 26 -42.92 -59.77 29.61
C TYR A 26 -42.25 -61.08 29.20
N GLY A 27 -41.02 -61.23 29.69
CA GLY A 27 -40.33 -62.48 29.90
C GLY A 27 -39.01 -62.27 30.63
N SER A 28 -39.03 -62.37 31.97
CA SER A 28 -37.81 -62.40 32.79
C SER A 28 -37.28 -63.82 32.86
N ILE A 29 -35.95 -63.98 32.66
CA ILE A 29 -35.20 -65.14 33.14
C ILE A 29 -33.83 -64.69 33.65
N ILE A 30 -33.56 -65.09 34.88
CA ILE A 30 -32.37 -64.95 35.70
C ILE A 30 -31.29 -65.91 35.21
N GLY A 31 -30.04 -65.47 35.16
CA GLY A 31 -28.90 -66.40 34.95
C GLY A 31 -27.52 -65.70 34.94
N TRP A 32 -26.96 -65.68 36.03
CA TRP A 32 -25.57 -65.64 36.56
C TRP A 32 -24.35 -65.56 35.65
N THR A 33 -23.45 -64.66 36.07
CA THR A 33 -21.97 -64.65 36.12
C THR A 33 -21.17 -64.63 34.85
N ALA A 34 -20.44 -63.51 34.64
CA ALA A 34 -18.97 -63.48 34.61
C ALA A 34 -18.50 -62.05 34.46
N SER A 35 -17.84 -61.57 35.51
CA SER A 35 -17.11 -60.28 35.50
C SER A 35 -15.95 -60.39 34.53
N SER A 36 -15.99 -59.54 33.47
CA SER A 36 -14.80 -59.18 32.69
C SER A 36 -14.70 -57.66 32.69
N VAL A 37 -13.88 -57.15 33.61
CA VAL A 37 -13.48 -55.75 33.68
C VAL A 37 -12.57 -55.50 32.47
N LEU A 38 -13.16 -54.93 31.41
CA LEU A 38 -12.38 -54.40 30.29
C LEU A 38 -12.00 -52.95 30.68
N ALA A 39 -10.81 -52.79 31.27
CA ALA A 39 -10.20 -51.49 31.50
C ALA A 39 -9.93 -50.83 30.12
N LEU A 40 -10.83 -49.93 29.67
CA LEU A 40 -10.57 -49.02 28.60
C LEU A 40 -9.54 -48.02 29.10
N THR A 41 -8.25 -48.22 28.84
CA THR A 41 -7.20 -47.22 28.95
C THR A 41 -7.47 -46.15 27.90
N LEU A 42 -8.16 -45.11 28.31
CA LEU A 42 -8.19 -43.84 27.55
C LEU A 42 -6.77 -43.27 27.55
N VAL A 43 -5.98 -43.58 26.54
CA VAL A 43 -4.74 -42.85 26.24
C VAL A 43 -5.17 -41.46 25.83
N ALA A 44 -5.28 -40.55 26.82
CA ALA A 44 -5.32 -39.15 26.57
C ALA A 44 -3.96 -38.80 25.89
N ALA A 45 -3.98 -38.75 24.56
CA ALA A 45 -2.92 -38.09 23.83
C ALA A 45 -2.97 -36.62 24.22
N THR A 46 -2.29 -36.26 25.30
CA THR A 46 -1.88 -34.89 25.55
C THR A 46 -0.90 -34.55 24.43
N GLY A 47 -1.45 -34.17 23.29
CA GLY A 47 -0.68 -33.47 22.29
C GLY A 47 -0.20 -32.22 22.99
N SER A 48 1.08 -32.22 23.42
CA SER A 48 1.77 -30.99 23.68
C SER A 48 1.59 -30.15 22.42
N ALA A 49 0.79 -29.11 22.49
CA ALA A 49 0.78 -28.07 21.47
C ALA A 49 2.21 -27.53 21.52
N VAL A 50 3.07 -28.07 20.64
CA VAL A 50 4.33 -27.45 20.30
C VAL A 50 3.89 -26.08 19.83
N ALA A 51 4.23 -25.04 20.57
CA ALA A 51 4.05 -23.68 20.11
C ALA A 51 4.61 -23.64 18.70
N ALA A 52 3.73 -23.45 17.71
CA ALA A 52 4.16 -23.47 16.32
C ALA A 52 5.21 -22.38 16.21
N ASP A 53 6.40 -22.79 15.78
CA ASP A 53 7.54 -21.90 15.56
C ASP A 53 7.03 -20.77 14.64
N THR A 54 7.07 -19.54 15.09
CA THR A 54 6.44 -18.39 14.42
C THR A 54 7.50 -17.61 13.67
N ILE A 55 7.22 -17.22 12.42
CA ILE A 55 8.06 -16.29 11.67
C ILE A 55 7.75 -14.88 12.19
N ARG A 56 8.74 -14.21 12.76
CA ARG A 56 8.58 -12.87 13.32
C ARG A 56 9.06 -11.81 12.36
N VAL A 57 8.15 -10.90 12.00
CA VAL A 57 8.42 -9.82 11.06
C VAL A 57 8.33 -8.49 11.79
N GLY A 58 9.39 -7.70 11.75
CA GLY A 58 9.41 -6.36 12.34
C GLY A 58 8.87 -5.32 11.38
N GLU A 59 7.91 -4.52 11.84
CA GLU A 59 7.31 -3.43 11.07
C GLU A 59 7.63 -2.10 11.74
N ILE A 60 8.06 -1.08 10.95
CA ILE A 60 8.40 0.24 11.46
C ILE A 60 7.76 1.28 10.56
N ASN A 61 6.96 2.19 11.17
CA ASN A 61 6.31 3.24 10.41
C ASN A 61 5.96 4.47 11.27
N SER A 62 5.61 5.59 10.62
CA SER A 62 5.31 6.89 11.25
C SER A 62 3.82 7.05 11.58
N TYR A 63 3.20 6.09 12.25
CA TYR A 63 1.74 6.01 12.45
C TYR A 63 1.13 7.25 13.07
N LYS A 64 1.74 7.81 14.10
CA LYS A 64 1.24 9.03 14.78
C LYS A 64 1.33 10.26 13.90
N ALA A 65 2.35 10.32 13.03
CA ALA A 65 2.57 11.47 12.15
C ALA A 65 1.68 11.43 10.90
N GLN A 66 1.36 10.23 10.39
CA GLN A 66 0.65 10.03 9.12
C GLN A 66 -0.49 8.99 9.24
N PRO A 67 -1.43 9.16 10.19
CA PRO A 67 -2.46 8.15 10.46
C PRO A 67 -3.39 7.92 9.26
N ALA A 68 -3.71 8.96 8.49
CA ALA A 68 -4.64 8.87 7.35
C ALA A 68 -4.19 7.83 6.30
N PHE A 69 -2.89 7.70 6.07
CA PHE A 69 -2.32 6.71 5.16
C PHE A 69 -1.96 5.41 5.90
N LEU A 70 -1.39 5.50 7.09
CA LEU A 70 -0.77 4.35 7.75
C LEU A 70 -1.75 3.47 8.53
N GLU A 71 -2.93 3.97 8.93
CA GLU A 71 -3.99 3.09 9.45
C GLU A 71 -4.54 2.17 8.35
N PRO A 72 -4.89 2.65 7.14
CA PRO A 72 -5.19 1.79 6.00
C PRO A 72 -4.04 0.82 5.64
N TYR A 73 -2.79 1.27 5.68
CA TYR A 73 -1.62 0.42 5.45
C TYR A 73 -1.53 -0.74 6.45
N ARG A 74 -1.73 -0.44 7.75
CA ARG A 74 -1.80 -1.47 8.79
C ARG A 74 -2.88 -2.50 8.49
N ASN A 75 -4.08 -2.04 8.19
CA ASN A 75 -5.20 -2.92 7.84
C ASN A 75 -4.86 -3.82 6.64
N GLY A 76 -4.15 -3.28 5.66
CA GLY A 76 -3.71 -4.04 4.49
C GLY A 76 -2.79 -5.19 4.84
N TRP A 77 -1.68 -4.93 5.55
CA TRP A 77 -0.77 -6.01 5.92
C TRP A 77 -1.37 -6.98 6.95
N GLN A 78 -2.26 -6.53 7.83
CA GLN A 78 -3.01 -7.42 8.73
C GLN A 78 -3.90 -8.39 7.96
N LEU A 79 -4.66 -7.89 6.97
CA LEU A 79 -5.50 -8.74 6.13
C LEU A 79 -4.68 -9.82 5.41
N ALA A 80 -3.56 -9.42 4.79
CA ALA A 80 -2.69 -10.37 4.10
C ALA A 80 -2.11 -11.42 5.07
N MET A 81 -1.62 -10.99 6.24
CA MET A 81 -1.10 -11.89 7.27
C MET A 81 -2.18 -12.87 7.76
N GLU A 82 -3.39 -12.39 8.04
CA GLU A 82 -4.51 -13.24 8.45
C GLU A 82 -4.84 -14.29 7.37
N GLN A 83 -4.87 -13.90 6.09
CA GLN A 83 -5.14 -14.80 4.97
C GLN A 83 -4.01 -15.84 4.79
N VAL A 84 -2.76 -15.42 4.87
CA VAL A 84 -1.61 -16.32 4.80
C VAL A 84 -1.63 -17.34 5.94
N ASN A 85 -1.90 -16.89 7.16
CA ASN A 85 -1.95 -17.75 8.34
C ASN A 85 -3.13 -18.72 8.27
N ALA A 86 -4.30 -18.26 7.81
CA ALA A 86 -5.49 -19.11 7.63
C ALA A 86 -5.27 -20.20 6.56
N ALA A 87 -4.41 -19.93 5.56
CA ALA A 87 -4.00 -20.89 4.54
C ALA A 87 -2.91 -21.89 4.99
N GLY A 88 -2.55 -21.89 6.28
CA GLY A 88 -1.53 -22.78 6.87
C GLY A 88 -0.15 -22.13 7.03
N GLY A 89 -0.08 -20.82 6.90
CA GLY A 89 1.14 -20.03 7.09
C GLY A 89 2.17 -20.15 5.96
N VAL A 90 3.42 -19.91 6.31
CA VAL A 90 4.56 -20.07 5.41
C VAL A 90 5.51 -21.08 6.01
N LEU A 91 5.94 -22.07 5.23
CA LEU A 91 6.77 -23.22 5.71
C LEU A 91 6.13 -23.95 6.92
N GLY A 92 4.79 -23.98 7.02
CA GLY A 92 4.07 -24.56 8.15
C GLY A 92 4.09 -23.73 9.42
N LYS A 93 4.52 -22.48 9.36
CA LYS A 93 4.61 -21.53 10.48
C LYS A 93 3.72 -20.32 10.24
N ASN A 94 3.09 -19.80 11.30
CA ASN A 94 2.37 -18.54 11.22
C ASN A 94 3.33 -17.36 11.14
N ILE A 95 2.91 -16.29 10.45
CA ILE A 95 3.58 -15.00 10.50
C ILE A 95 3.02 -14.19 11.67
N GLU A 96 3.89 -13.59 12.44
CA GLU A 96 3.60 -12.61 13.50
C GLU A 96 4.28 -11.29 13.15
N VAL A 97 3.55 -10.17 13.14
CA VAL A 97 4.10 -8.83 12.92
C VAL A 97 4.21 -8.07 14.23
N ILE A 98 5.40 -7.58 14.52
CA ILE A 98 5.68 -6.72 15.67
C ILE A 98 5.96 -5.31 15.16
N SER A 99 5.00 -4.40 15.40
CA SER A 99 5.03 -3.04 14.87
C SER A 99 5.62 -2.03 15.88
N ARG A 100 6.33 -1.02 15.36
CA ARG A 100 6.87 0.13 16.12
C ARG A 100 6.60 1.43 15.37
N ASP A 101 6.30 2.47 16.14
CA ASP A 101 6.16 3.84 15.62
C ASP A 101 7.51 4.56 15.73
N ASP A 102 7.97 5.14 14.63
CA ASP A 102 9.24 5.87 14.55
C ASP A 102 9.11 7.38 14.79
N ASN A 103 7.91 7.86 15.11
CA ASN A 103 7.62 9.28 15.36
C ASN A 103 8.08 10.20 14.21
N ALA A 104 8.17 9.71 12.97
CA ALA A 104 8.72 10.43 11.81
C ALA A 104 10.17 10.92 12.01
N ASN A 105 10.95 10.19 12.80
CA ASN A 105 12.33 10.56 13.15
C ASN A 105 13.32 9.43 12.78
N PRO A 106 14.38 9.71 12.00
CA PRO A 106 15.36 8.72 11.57
C PRO A 106 16.06 8.00 12.73
N GLY A 107 16.36 8.73 13.83
CA GLY A 107 17.00 8.14 15.01
C GLY A 107 16.06 7.18 15.75
N ASP A 108 14.76 7.47 15.77
CA ASP A 108 13.74 6.60 16.35
C ASP A 108 13.52 5.36 15.48
N SER A 109 13.57 5.51 14.14
CA SER A 109 13.51 4.38 13.21
C SER A 109 14.66 3.38 13.47
N VAL A 110 15.89 3.86 13.59
CA VAL A 110 17.06 3.03 13.89
C VAL A 110 16.95 2.36 15.27
N ARG A 111 16.46 3.10 16.29
CA ARG A 111 16.25 2.57 17.63
C ARG A 111 15.16 1.47 17.63
N ALA A 112 14.07 1.69 16.93
CA ALA A 112 13.01 0.71 16.77
C ALA A 112 13.50 -0.56 16.06
N ALA A 113 14.28 -0.40 14.98
CA ALA A 113 14.89 -1.52 14.26
C ALA A 113 15.83 -2.33 15.15
N GLU A 114 16.68 -1.67 15.95
CA GLU A 114 17.58 -2.36 16.88
C GLU A 114 16.84 -3.09 18.00
N GLU A 115 15.75 -2.51 18.53
CA GLU A 115 14.86 -3.17 19.49
C GLU A 115 14.20 -4.42 18.89
N LEU A 116 13.61 -4.30 17.71
CA LEU A 116 12.98 -5.42 17.00
C LEU A 116 13.99 -6.56 16.76
N ARG A 117 15.20 -6.22 16.32
CA ARG A 117 16.25 -7.21 16.08
C ARG A 117 16.74 -7.89 17.37
N THR A 118 17.00 -7.11 18.43
CA THR A 118 17.73 -7.65 19.61
C THR A 118 16.80 -8.19 20.69
N ARG A 119 15.66 -7.56 20.93
CA ARG A 119 14.70 -7.96 21.97
C ARG A 119 13.63 -8.90 21.42
N GLU A 120 12.99 -8.49 20.32
CA GLU A 120 11.91 -9.25 19.70
C GLU A 120 12.44 -10.37 18.80
N LYS A 121 13.70 -10.29 18.38
CA LYS A 121 14.36 -11.26 17.51
C LYS A 121 13.59 -11.54 16.24
N VAL A 122 13.18 -10.46 15.56
CA VAL A 122 12.49 -10.58 14.27
C VAL A 122 13.44 -11.09 13.20
N ASP A 123 12.90 -11.85 12.26
CA ASP A 123 13.66 -12.47 11.16
C ASP A 123 14.04 -11.45 10.08
N LEU A 124 13.17 -10.47 9.82
CA LEU A 124 13.34 -9.43 8.81
C LEU A 124 12.56 -8.16 9.20
N LEU A 125 12.83 -7.06 8.47
CA LEU A 125 12.14 -5.78 8.64
C LEU A 125 11.36 -5.39 7.39
N PHE A 126 10.25 -4.65 7.58
CA PHE A 126 9.53 -3.97 6.50
C PHE A 126 8.89 -2.66 6.98
N GLY A 127 8.43 -1.85 6.03
CA GLY A 127 7.75 -0.58 6.31
C GLY A 127 8.55 0.62 5.85
N GLY A 128 8.61 1.63 6.72
CA GLY A 128 9.12 2.97 6.42
C GLY A 128 8.10 3.75 5.60
N PHE A 129 7.83 5.00 5.97
CA PHE A 129 6.93 5.88 5.22
C PHE A 129 7.68 7.08 4.65
N LEU A 130 8.23 7.92 5.51
CA LEU A 130 8.94 9.12 5.07
C LEU A 130 10.31 8.76 4.48
N SER A 131 10.69 9.45 3.41
CA SER A 131 11.93 9.13 2.69
C SER A 131 13.17 9.17 3.58
N HIS A 132 13.27 10.15 4.50
CA HIS A 132 14.42 10.25 5.40
C HIS A 132 14.46 9.13 6.47
N THR A 133 13.30 8.64 6.94
CA THR A 133 13.25 7.48 7.84
C THR A 133 13.55 6.18 7.09
N GLY A 134 13.06 6.06 5.85
CA GLY A 134 13.38 4.94 4.96
C GLY A 134 14.88 4.82 4.66
N LEU A 135 15.56 5.95 4.40
CA LEU A 135 17.01 5.97 4.21
C LEU A 135 17.78 5.52 5.46
N ALA A 136 17.34 5.95 6.65
CA ALA A 136 17.95 5.49 7.90
C ALA A 136 17.79 3.97 8.11
N LEU A 137 16.62 3.42 7.75
CA LEU A 137 16.40 1.97 7.80
C LEU A 137 17.21 1.22 6.74
N THR A 138 17.39 1.81 5.55
CA THR A 138 18.26 1.26 4.49
C THR A 138 19.72 1.15 4.96
N ASP A 139 20.24 2.21 5.59
CA ASP A 139 21.58 2.20 6.17
C ASP A 139 21.70 1.20 7.33
N TYR A 140 20.68 1.13 8.21
CA TYR A 140 20.63 0.14 9.28
C TYR A 140 20.66 -1.28 8.73
N ALA A 141 19.87 -1.59 7.71
CA ALA A 141 19.83 -2.88 7.05
C ALA A 141 21.22 -3.29 6.52
N LYS A 142 21.93 -2.37 5.86
CA LYS A 142 23.31 -2.56 5.40
C LYS A 142 24.27 -2.86 6.54
N GLN A 143 24.25 -2.04 7.60
CA GLN A 143 25.16 -2.17 8.75
C GLN A 143 24.94 -3.46 9.55
N ARG A 144 23.68 -3.90 9.67
CA ARG A 144 23.30 -5.09 10.44
C ARG A 144 23.17 -6.35 9.58
N LYS A 145 23.33 -6.23 8.27
CA LYS A 145 23.16 -7.33 7.30
C LYS A 145 21.79 -7.99 7.47
N MET A 146 20.74 -7.19 7.53
CA MET A 146 19.38 -7.63 7.78
C MET A 146 18.47 -7.29 6.60
N PHE A 147 17.65 -8.23 6.16
CA PHE A 147 16.70 -7.97 5.07
C PHE A 147 15.70 -6.87 5.46
N PHE A 148 15.52 -5.90 4.58
CA PHE A 148 14.56 -4.82 4.72
C PHE A 148 13.75 -4.62 3.44
N LEU A 149 12.41 -4.73 3.52
CA LEU A 149 11.50 -4.34 2.47
C LEU A 149 10.99 -2.91 2.75
N ALA A 150 11.57 -1.92 2.08
CA ALA A 150 11.09 -0.55 2.09
C ALA A 150 9.76 -0.47 1.34
N ALA A 151 8.65 -0.43 2.09
CA ALA A 151 7.31 -0.50 1.50
C ALA A 151 6.87 0.83 0.89
N GLU A 152 7.08 1.94 1.61
CA GLU A 152 6.47 3.24 1.30
C GLU A 152 7.46 4.35 0.90
N PRO A 153 8.73 4.40 1.34
CA PRO A 153 9.57 5.58 1.11
C PRO A 153 9.90 5.73 -0.38
N LEU A 154 9.67 6.94 -0.90
CA LEU A 154 9.62 7.19 -2.35
C LEU A 154 10.92 7.73 -2.94
N THR A 155 11.86 8.29 -2.15
CA THR A 155 13.10 8.84 -2.72
C THR A 155 13.85 7.82 -3.55
N ASP A 156 14.38 8.24 -4.68
CA ASP A 156 15.16 7.41 -5.59
C ASP A 156 16.42 6.82 -4.92
N LYS A 157 16.95 7.51 -3.91
CA LYS A 157 18.17 7.10 -3.20
C LYS A 157 18.08 5.74 -2.52
N ILE A 158 16.89 5.27 -2.16
CA ILE A 158 16.68 3.95 -1.50
C ILE A 158 17.29 2.81 -2.33
N THR A 159 17.10 2.85 -3.63
CA THR A 159 17.59 1.78 -4.54
C THR A 159 18.75 2.24 -5.41
N TRP A 160 19.08 3.54 -5.43
CA TRP A 160 20.19 4.09 -6.18
C TRP A 160 21.38 4.43 -5.26
N GLN A 161 21.62 5.71 -4.92
CA GLN A 161 22.85 6.15 -4.24
C GLN A 161 23.09 5.50 -2.89
N GLN A 162 22.06 5.14 -2.14
CA GLN A 162 22.13 4.40 -0.87
C GLN A 162 21.65 2.96 -1.01
N GLY A 163 21.33 2.52 -2.22
CA GLY A 163 20.96 1.15 -2.51
C GLY A 163 22.04 0.18 -2.07
N ASN A 164 21.62 -0.94 -1.51
CA ASN A 164 22.51 -2.01 -1.05
C ASN A 164 21.79 -3.36 -1.16
N ARG A 165 22.56 -4.45 -1.03
CA ARG A 165 22.02 -5.79 -1.23
C ARG A 165 20.92 -6.22 -0.25
N TYR A 166 20.79 -5.55 0.91
CA TYR A 166 19.88 -5.93 1.98
C TYR A 166 18.51 -5.24 1.88
N THR A 167 18.37 -4.21 1.02
CA THR A 167 17.16 -3.40 0.90
C THR A 167 16.48 -3.60 -0.45
N PHE A 168 15.19 -3.94 -0.41
CA PHE A 168 14.28 -3.97 -1.55
C PHE A 168 13.22 -2.88 -1.39
N ARG A 169 12.70 -2.31 -2.50
CA ARG A 169 11.61 -1.33 -2.44
C ARG A 169 10.40 -1.79 -3.21
N LEU A 170 9.21 -1.63 -2.59
CA LEU A 170 7.92 -2.02 -3.18
C LEU A 170 7.32 -0.90 -4.04
N ARG A 171 7.05 0.28 -3.47
CA ARG A 171 6.39 1.38 -4.21
C ARG A 171 7.25 1.93 -5.35
N PRO A 172 6.61 2.44 -6.42
CA PRO A 172 7.33 3.19 -7.45
C PRO A 172 8.05 4.39 -6.85
N SER A 173 9.28 4.62 -7.29
CA SER A 173 10.11 5.74 -6.84
C SER A 173 9.54 7.10 -7.26
N THR A 174 10.11 8.20 -6.72
CA THR A 174 9.79 9.55 -7.20
C THR A 174 10.08 9.69 -8.70
N TYR A 175 11.18 9.15 -9.18
CA TYR A 175 11.48 9.10 -10.62
C TYR A 175 10.37 8.38 -11.41
N MET A 176 10.00 7.18 -11.01
CA MET A 176 8.97 6.38 -11.71
C MET A 176 7.60 7.08 -11.72
N GLN A 177 7.19 7.66 -10.60
CA GLN A 177 5.92 8.38 -10.52
C GLN A 177 5.91 9.65 -11.37
N VAL A 178 7.02 10.39 -11.38
CA VAL A 178 7.19 11.55 -12.25
C VAL A 178 7.23 11.12 -13.71
N ALA A 179 7.99 10.08 -14.06
CA ALA A 179 8.08 9.57 -15.44
C ALA A 179 6.69 9.19 -15.99
N ALA A 180 5.81 8.64 -15.15
CA ALA A 180 4.43 8.36 -15.53
C ALA A 180 3.60 9.63 -15.86
N LEU A 181 3.88 10.75 -15.20
CA LEU A 181 3.17 12.03 -15.42
C LEU A 181 3.74 12.84 -16.60
N ILE A 182 5.02 12.66 -16.94
CA ILE A 182 5.70 13.48 -17.95
C ILE A 182 5.02 13.49 -19.31
N PRO A 183 4.51 12.38 -19.87
CA PRO A 183 3.81 12.41 -21.16
C PRO A 183 2.62 13.39 -21.13
N LYS A 184 1.80 13.31 -20.08
CA LYS A 184 0.65 14.21 -19.91
C LYS A 184 1.06 15.65 -19.63
N ALA A 185 2.10 15.87 -18.83
CA ALA A 185 2.64 17.22 -18.58
C ALA A 185 3.15 17.87 -19.88
N ALA A 186 3.84 17.11 -20.72
CA ALA A 186 4.34 17.60 -22.02
C ALA A 186 3.21 17.90 -23.03
N GLU A 187 2.15 17.08 -23.06
CA GLU A 187 0.95 17.31 -23.88
C GLU A 187 0.26 18.65 -23.59
N LEU A 188 0.41 19.19 -22.37
CA LEU A 188 -0.12 20.51 -22.00
C LEU A 188 0.52 21.67 -22.76
N ASN A 189 1.72 21.47 -23.35
CA ASN A 189 2.49 22.48 -24.09
C ASN A 189 2.70 23.79 -23.32
N LYS A 190 2.86 23.73 -21.99
CA LYS A 190 3.11 24.88 -21.12
C LYS A 190 4.60 25.15 -20.99
N LYS A 191 4.97 26.42 -21.05
CA LYS A 191 6.39 26.84 -21.00
C LYS A 191 6.83 27.24 -19.60
N ARG A 192 5.98 27.92 -18.85
CA ARG A 192 6.30 28.52 -17.55
C ARG A 192 5.72 27.66 -16.44
N TRP A 193 6.57 26.91 -15.77
CA TRP A 193 6.18 26.02 -14.69
C TRP A 193 6.63 26.58 -13.33
N ALA A 194 5.74 26.53 -12.35
CA ALA A 194 6.11 26.64 -10.96
C ALA A 194 5.99 25.29 -10.28
N ILE A 195 6.82 25.06 -9.25
CA ILE A 195 6.84 23.81 -8.50
C ILE A 195 6.67 24.11 -7.03
N VAL A 196 5.79 23.40 -6.34
CA VAL A 196 5.63 23.42 -4.89
C VAL A 196 5.88 22.04 -4.32
N TYR A 197 6.72 21.96 -3.29
CA TYR A 197 7.16 20.70 -2.73
C TYR A 197 7.43 20.77 -1.22
N PRO A 198 7.27 19.65 -0.49
CA PRO A 198 7.64 19.61 0.91
C PRO A 198 9.17 19.62 1.07
N ASP A 199 9.67 20.47 1.96
CA ASP A 199 11.11 20.66 2.18
C ASP A 199 11.74 19.51 2.96
N TYR A 200 11.84 18.36 2.31
CA TYR A 200 12.58 17.20 2.77
C TYR A 200 12.90 16.26 1.59
N GLU A 201 13.55 15.14 1.86
CA GLU A 201 14.14 14.24 0.85
C GLU A 201 13.19 13.84 -0.29
N TYR A 202 11.93 13.48 0.00
CA TYR A 202 10.94 13.15 -1.03
C TYR A 202 10.68 14.32 -1.99
N GLY A 203 10.46 15.51 -1.43
CA GLY A 203 10.19 16.71 -2.22
C GLY A 203 11.37 17.07 -3.13
N GLN A 204 12.59 16.98 -2.59
CA GLN A 204 13.81 17.24 -3.35
C GLN A 204 14.01 16.22 -4.48
N SER A 205 13.78 14.93 -4.20
CA SER A 205 13.88 13.86 -5.19
C SER A 205 12.88 14.05 -6.34
N ALA A 206 11.60 14.32 -6.02
CA ALA A 206 10.57 14.54 -7.03
C ALA A 206 10.78 15.83 -7.85
N LEU A 207 11.23 16.91 -7.19
CA LEU A 207 11.61 18.16 -7.86
C LEU A 207 12.68 17.92 -8.93
N GLN A 208 13.75 17.23 -8.55
CA GLN A 208 14.88 16.96 -9.46
C GLN A 208 14.44 16.09 -10.64
N SER A 209 13.68 15.01 -10.38
CA SER A 209 13.17 14.12 -11.41
C SER A 209 12.23 14.84 -12.38
N PHE A 210 11.32 15.70 -11.87
CA PHE A 210 10.42 16.46 -12.74
C PHE A 210 11.15 17.44 -13.64
N LYS A 211 12.09 18.20 -13.07
CA LYS A 211 12.88 19.16 -13.85
C LYS A 211 13.70 18.49 -14.94
N ALA A 212 14.36 17.39 -14.62
CA ALA A 212 15.17 16.64 -15.56
C ALA A 212 14.33 16.05 -16.70
N LEU A 213 13.30 15.28 -16.37
CA LEU A 213 12.48 14.57 -17.35
C LEU A 213 11.60 15.51 -18.20
N LEU A 214 11.06 16.59 -17.61
CA LEU A 214 10.29 17.54 -18.42
C LEU A 214 11.20 18.32 -19.36
N LYS A 215 12.41 18.72 -18.93
CA LYS A 215 13.35 19.44 -19.76
C LYS A 215 13.89 18.60 -20.92
N GLU A 216 14.01 17.30 -20.75
CA GLU A 216 14.33 16.37 -21.82
C GLU A 216 13.25 16.36 -22.92
N ARG A 217 11.97 16.40 -22.53
CA ARG A 217 10.83 16.42 -23.46
C ARG A 217 10.54 17.80 -24.04
N GLN A 218 10.76 18.86 -23.25
CA GLN A 218 10.52 20.26 -23.61
C GLN A 218 11.74 21.10 -23.24
N PRO A 219 12.77 21.17 -24.10
CA PRO A 219 14.02 21.88 -23.80
C PRO A 219 13.86 23.38 -23.50
N ASP A 220 12.78 24.00 -24.02
CA ASP A 220 12.45 25.42 -23.84
C ASP A 220 11.59 25.72 -22.62
N VAL A 221 11.37 24.71 -21.75
CA VAL A 221 10.62 24.91 -20.49
C VAL A 221 11.41 25.79 -19.51
N GLU A 222 10.69 26.71 -18.85
CA GLU A 222 11.20 27.57 -17.79
C GLU A 222 10.58 27.21 -16.44
N PHE A 223 11.40 27.00 -15.41
CA PHE A 223 10.95 26.85 -14.05
C PHE A 223 10.99 28.21 -13.36
N VAL A 224 9.83 28.88 -13.29
CA VAL A 224 9.71 30.28 -12.86
C VAL A 224 9.63 30.45 -11.34
N ALA A 225 9.29 29.40 -10.60
CA ALA A 225 9.33 29.35 -9.15
C ALA A 225 9.49 27.92 -8.64
N GLU A 226 10.24 27.77 -7.56
CA GLU A 226 10.42 26.54 -6.81
C GLU A 226 10.18 26.84 -5.33
N ILE A 227 9.03 26.44 -4.80
CA ILE A 227 8.58 26.80 -3.46
C ILE A 227 8.70 25.59 -2.53
N ALA A 228 9.69 25.64 -1.65
CA ALA A 228 9.86 24.68 -0.58
C ALA A 228 8.93 25.00 0.60
N ALA A 229 8.10 24.07 1.02
CA ALA A 229 7.18 24.22 2.14
C ALA A 229 7.59 23.30 3.30
N PRO A 230 7.69 23.80 4.55
CA PRO A 230 8.01 22.94 5.69
C PRO A 230 7.00 21.80 5.83
N LEU A 231 7.49 20.55 5.92
CA LEU A 231 6.67 19.34 6.01
C LEU A 231 5.68 19.40 7.19
N GLY A 232 4.41 19.22 6.91
CA GLY A 232 3.31 19.24 7.89
C GLY A 232 2.95 20.62 8.42
N LYS A 233 3.60 21.68 7.91
CA LYS A 233 3.48 23.06 8.42
C LYS A 233 3.42 24.09 7.29
N VAL A 234 2.84 23.74 6.14
CA VAL A 234 2.73 24.67 5.02
C VAL A 234 1.98 25.95 5.43
N ASP A 235 2.58 27.10 5.16
CA ASP A 235 1.88 28.37 5.10
C ASP A 235 1.26 28.51 3.71
N ALA A 236 0.03 28.03 3.58
CA ALA A 236 -0.64 27.97 2.29
C ALA A 236 -0.87 29.36 1.69
N GLY A 237 -1.10 30.39 2.54
CA GLY A 237 -1.27 31.78 2.09
C GLY A 237 -0.03 32.32 1.39
N SER A 238 1.14 32.17 2.01
CA SER A 238 2.42 32.60 1.45
C SER A 238 2.80 31.81 0.20
N VAL A 239 2.57 30.50 0.21
CA VAL A 239 2.84 29.60 -0.94
C VAL A 239 1.98 30.00 -2.13
N VAL A 240 0.68 30.15 -1.94
CA VAL A 240 -0.29 30.52 -3.00
C VAL A 240 0.06 31.90 -3.57
N GLN A 241 0.40 32.86 -2.73
CA GLN A 241 0.81 34.20 -3.17
C GLN A 241 2.09 34.14 -4.02
N ALA A 242 3.13 33.44 -3.56
CA ALA A 242 4.39 33.33 -4.29
C ALA A 242 4.21 32.65 -5.66
N LEU A 243 3.36 31.61 -5.74
CA LEU A 243 3.01 30.96 -6.99
C LEU A 243 2.24 31.89 -7.93
N ALA A 244 1.30 32.68 -7.40
CA ALA A 244 0.53 33.65 -8.20
C ALA A 244 1.43 34.74 -8.77
N ASP A 245 2.37 35.28 -7.97
CA ASP A 245 3.30 36.35 -8.37
C ASP A 245 4.28 35.87 -9.45
N ALA A 246 4.65 34.59 -9.46
CA ALA A 246 5.50 33.99 -10.48
C ALA A 246 4.81 33.86 -11.85
N LYS A 247 3.48 33.99 -11.90
CA LYS A 247 2.64 33.90 -13.12
C LYS A 247 2.96 32.68 -13.98
N PRO A 248 2.90 31.46 -13.42
CA PRO A 248 3.13 30.25 -14.20
C PRO A 248 1.93 29.93 -15.10
N ASP A 249 2.21 29.22 -16.21
CA ASP A 249 1.18 28.61 -17.05
C ASP A 249 0.70 27.27 -16.48
N ALA A 250 1.58 26.60 -15.75
CA ALA A 250 1.31 25.33 -15.08
C ALA A 250 2.03 25.23 -13.72
N ILE A 251 1.46 24.42 -12.83
CA ILE A 251 2.02 24.13 -11.52
C ILE A 251 2.21 22.63 -11.37
N PHE A 252 3.42 22.22 -10.92
CA PHE A 252 3.67 20.88 -10.46
C PHE A 252 3.62 20.87 -8.93
N ASN A 253 2.63 20.12 -8.40
CA ASN A 253 2.42 19.97 -6.96
C ASN A 253 2.98 18.65 -6.46
N ILE A 254 3.79 18.72 -5.41
CA ILE A 254 4.39 17.55 -4.73
C ILE A 254 3.89 17.43 -3.28
N LEU A 255 3.09 18.42 -2.80
CA LEU A 255 2.52 18.38 -1.46
C LEU A 255 1.55 17.20 -1.33
N PHE A 256 1.46 16.65 -0.13
CA PHE A 256 0.59 15.53 0.21
C PHE A 256 -0.03 15.71 1.59
N ALA A 257 -0.96 14.83 1.97
CA ALA A 257 -1.64 14.82 3.25
C ALA A 257 -2.24 16.19 3.63
N THR A 258 -2.05 16.63 4.85
CA THR A 258 -2.62 17.88 5.37
C THR A 258 -2.10 19.12 4.62
N ASP A 259 -0.85 19.12 4.16
CA ASP A 259 -0.28 20.22 3.41
C ASP A 259 -0.93 20.37 2.03
N LEU A 260 -1.23 19.26 1.35
CA LEU A 260 -2.02 19.27 0.12
C LEU A 260 -3.42 19.85 0.37
N SER A 261 -4.11 19.45 1.43
CA SER A 261 -5.45 19.92 1.73
C SER A 261 -5.47 21.42 2.00
N ARG A 262 -4.48 21.95 2.75
CA ARG A 262 -4.34 23.39 2.99
C ARG A 262 -4.05 24.16 1.71
N PHE A 263 -3.16 23.63 0.87
CA PHE A 263 -2.80 24.23 -0.42
C PHE A 263 -4.00 24.30 -1.37
N VAL A 264 -4.77 23.21 -1.49
CA VAL A 264 -5.96 23.16 -2.34
C VAL A 264 -7.01 24.16 -1.89
N ARG A 265 -7.32 24.21 -0.59
CA ARG A 265 -8.32 25.14 -0.03
C ARG A 265 -7.94 26.60 -0.25
N GLU A 266 -6.72 26.95 0.07
CA GLU A 266 -6.23 28.32 -0.10
C GLU A 266 -6.12 28.70 -1.58
N GLY A 267 -5.65 27.78 -2.42
CA GLY A 267 -5.56 27.98 -3.87
C GLY A 267 -6.94 28.17 -4.51
N ASN A 268 -7.94 27.40 -4.11
CA ASN A 268 -9.33 27.59 -4.54
C ASN A 268 -9.86 28.94 -4.08
N THR A 269 -9.65 29.33 -2.82
CA THR A 269 -10.13 30.59 -2.25
C THR A 269 -9.57 31.79 -3.01
N ARG A 270 -8.31 31.73 -3.44
CA ARG A 270 -7.64 32.83 -4.17
C ARG A 270 -7.64 32.70 -5.69
N GLY A 271 -8.32 31.71 -6.24
CA GLY A 271 -8.37 31.49 -7.70
C GLY A 271 -7.00 31.13 -8.32
N LEU A 272 -6.07 30.54 -7.52
CA LEU A 272 -4.73 30.21 -8.03
C LEU A 272 -4.79 29.27 -9.23
N PHE A 273 -5.72 28.33 -9.24
CA PHE A 273 -5.79 27.28 -10.25
C PHE A 273 -6.54 27.69 -11.53
N GLU A 274 -7.22 28.83 -11.50
CA GLU A 274 -7.96 29.33 -12.66
C GLU A 274 -7.02 29.68 -13.82
N GLY A 275 -7.30 29.11 -15.00
CA GLY A 275 -6.50 29.33 -16.21
C GLY A 275 -5.12 28.65 -16.20
N ARG A 276 -4.78 27.89 -15.17
CA ARG A 276 -3.51 27.16 -15.04
C ARG A 276 -3.72 25.65 -15.14
N SER A 277 -2.78 24.96 -15.75
CA SER A 277 -2.74 23.50 -15.73
C SER A 277 -2.03 23.01 -14.47
N ILE A 278 -2.59 22.00 -13.81
CA ILE A 278 -2.00 21.44 -12.59
C ILE A 278 -1.66 19.97 -12.85
N VAL A 279 -0.42 19.61 -12.54
CA VAL A 279 0.07 18.24 -12.50
C VAL A 279 0.47 17.93 -11.07
N SER A 280 0.04 16.83 -10.51
CA SER A 280 0.22 16.57 -9.08
C SER A 280 0.50 15.11 -8.76
N LEU A 281 1.55 14.90 -7.98
CA LEU A 281 1.83 13.60 -7.37
C LEU A 281 0.83 13.32 -6.24
N LEU A 282 0.49 12.04 -6.06
CA LEU A 282 -0.24 11.46 -4.93
C LEU A 282 -1.67 12.00 -4.71
N THR A 283 -2.08 13.07 -5.39
CA THR A 283 -3.38 13.72 -5.13
C THR A 283 -4.57 12.79 -5.34
N GLY A 284 -4.48 11.82 -6.26
CA GLY A 284 -5.53 10.83 -6.52
C GLY A 284 -5.51 9.63 -5.56
N GLU A 285 -4.72 9.66 -4.51
CA GLU A 285 -4.78 8.67 -3.44
C GLU A 285 -6.05 8.92 -2.61
N PRO A 286 -6.89 7.88 -2.38
CA PRO A 286 -8.16 8.05 -1.68
C PRO A 286 -8.02 8.71 -0.31
N GLU A 287 -6.91 8.45 0.40
CA GLU A 287 -6.59 9.07 1.69
C GLU A 287 -6.67 10.60 1.66
N TYR A 288 -6.21 11.19 0.57
CA TYR A 288 -6.14 12.64 0.41
C TYR A 288 -7.40 13.20 -0.24
N MET A 289 -7.96 12.48 -1.21
CA MET A 289 -9.23 12.85 -1.83
C MET A 289 -10.40 12.82 -0.83
N ASP A 290 -10.45 11.83 0.07
CA ASP A 290 -11.45 11.74 1.14
C ASP A 290 -11.38 12.95 2.09
N ALA A 291 -10.17 13.39 2.44
CA ALA A 291 -9.97 14.54 3.31
C ALA A 291 -10.39 15.87 2.68
N LEU A 292 -10.41 15.95 1.36
CA LEU A 292 -10.84 17.12 0.59
C LEU A 292 -12.36 17.08 0.33
N GLY A 293 -12.95 15.92 0.15
CA GLY A 293 -14.39 15.76 -0.10
C GLY A 293 -14.89 16.65 -1.25
N THR A 294 -15.83 17.55 -0.97
CA THR A 294 -16.37 18.51 -1.94
C THR A 294 -15.37 19.61 -2.37
N GLU A 295 -14.24 19.74 -1.70
CA GLU A 295 -13.17 20.68 -2.06
C GLU A 295 -12.08 20.06 -2.92
N ALA A 296 -12.22 18.74 -3.27
CA ALA A 296 -11.26 18.05 -4.12
C ALA A 296 -11.14 18.78 -5.48
N PRO A 297 -9.90 18.94 -5.98
CA PRO A 297 -9.69 19.64 -7.25
C PRO A 297 -10.29 18.84 -8.41
N THR A 298 -10.65 19.55 -9.49
CA THR A 298 -11.12 18.95 -10.73
C THR A 298 -10.23 19.36 -11.90
N GLY A 299 -10.03 18.42 -12.85
CA GLY A 299 -9.25 18.69 -14.05
C GLY A 299 -7.73 18.69 -13.85
N TRP A 300 -7.22 18.28 -12.68
CA TRP A 300 -5.77 18.11 -12.47
C TRP A 300 -5.30 16.78 -13.06
N THR A 301 -4.13 16.74 -13.63
CA THR A 301 -3.43 15.49 -13.97
C THR A 301 -2.76 14.94 -12.71
N ILE A 302 -3.13 13.75 -12.28
CA ILE A 302 -2.77 13.21 -10.97
C ILE A 302 -2.29 11.77 -11.05
N THR A 303 -1.46 11.34 -10.08
CA THR A 303 -1.27 9.93 -9.73
C THR A 303 -2.19 9.54 -8.58
N GLY A 304 -2.61 8.27 -8.51
CA GLY A 304 -3.50 7.81 -7.45
C GLY A 304 -3.89 6.34 -7.53
N TYR A 305 -5.02 5.99 -6.88
CA TYR A 305 -5.55 4.63 -6.83
C TYR A 305 -7.08 4.62 -7.03
N PRO A 306 -7.57 4.40 -8.26
CA PRO A 306 -9.00 4.37 -8.56
C PRO A 306 -9.63 3.01 -8.22
N TRP A 307 -9.51 2.53 -6.98
CA TRP A 307 -9.92 1.20 -6.51
C TRP A 307 -11.34 0.79 -6.93
N TYR A 308 -12.24 1.75 -7.00
CA TYR A 308 -13.66 1.57 -7.31
C TYR A 308 -13.93 1.26 -8.79
N ALA A 309 -12.94 1.46 -9.65
CA ALA A 309 -13.07 1.29 -11.10
C ALA A 309 -12.09 0.23 -11.66
N LEU A 310 -11.32 -0.45 -10.81
CA LEU A 310 -10.46 -1.54 -11.23
C LEU A 310 -11.27 -2.84 -11.26
N ASP A 311 -11.43 -3.41 -12.45
CA ASP A 311 -12.27 -4.58 -12.72
C ASP A 311 -11.51 -5.91 -12.70
N THR A 312 -10.23 -5.91 -12.30
CA THR A 312 -9.47 -7.15 -12.15
C THR A 312 -10.05 -8.03 -11.03
N THR A 313 -10.11 -9.33 -11.25
CA THR A 313 -10.59 -10.29 -10.24
C THR A 313 -9.83 -10.16 -8.93
N TYR A 314 -8.52 -9.91 -9.00
CA TYR A 314 -7.69 -9.77 -7.80
C TYR A 314 -8.08 -8.54 -6.98
N ASN A 315 -8.22 -7.36 -7.63
CA ASN A 315 -8.66 -6.15 -6.93
C ASN A 315 -10.06 -6.32 -6.34
N GLN A 316 -11.01 -6.89 -7.08
CA GLN A 316 -12.37 -7.12 -6.58
C GLN A 316 -12.38 -8.04 -5.36
N SER A 317 -11.60 -9.12 -5.38
CA SER A 317 -11.46 -10.04 -4.23
C SER A 317 -10.86 -9.35 -3.02
N PHE A 318 -9.82 -8.54 -3.22
CA PHE A 318 -9.19 -7.74 -2.18
C PHE A 318 -10.17 -6.72 -1.58
N VAL A 319 -10.87 -5.94 -2.41
CA VAL A 319 -11.85 -4.95 -1.97
C VAL A 319 -12.95 -5.59 -1.13
N ASN A 320 -13.47 -6.75 -1.57
CA ASN A 320 -14.51 -7.46 -0.84
C ASN A 320 -14.00 -7.97 0.51
N ALA A 321 -12.84 -8.61 0.55
CA ALA A 321 -12.23 -9.10 1.79
C ALA A 321 -11.90 -7.94 2.76
N TYR A 322 -11.40 -6.83 2.24
CA TYR A 322 -11.12 -5.64 3.04
C TYR A 322 -12.38 -5.06 3.68
N ARG A 323 -13.46 -4.92 2.88
CA ARG A 323 -14.77 -4.44 3.36
C ARG A 323 -15.38 -5.35 4.41
N GLU A 324 -15.33 -6.64 4.19
CA GLU A 324 -15.82 -7.64 5.15
C GLU A 324 -15.09 -7.54 6.48
N ARG A 325 -13.75 -7.38 6.43
CA ARG A 325 -12.91 -7.37 7.62
C ARG A 325 -12.96 -6.07 8.41
N PHE A 326 -12.97 -4.92 7.73
CA PHE A 326 -12.80 -3.60 8.35
C PHE A 326 -14.02 -2.68 8.25
N ASN A 327 -15.09 -3.10 7.57
CA ASN A 327 -16.29 -2.30 7.31
C ASN A 327 -15.98 -0.93 6.67
N ASP A 328 -14.94 -0.88 5.85
CA ASP A 328 -14.48 0.31 5.11
C ASP A 328 -13.94 -0.11 3.74
N TYR A 329 -13.72 0.83 2.83
CA TYR A 329 -13.10 0.54 1.55
C TYR A 329 -11.58 0.71 1.60
N PRO A 330 -10.84 -0.04 0.76
CA PRO A 330 -9.39 0.07 0.75
C PRO A 330 -8.94 1.39 0.15
N ARG A 331 -7.83 1.89 0.66
CA ARG A 331 -7.10 3.05 0.12
C ARG A 331 -5.74 2.58 -0.42
N LEU A 332 -4.92 3.49 -0.91
CA LEU A 332 -3.62 3.09 -1.45
C LEU A 332 -2.72 2.47 -0.37
N GLY A 333 -2.70 3.03 0.83
CA GLY A 333 -1.99 2.42 1.96
C GLY A 333 -2.40 0.97 2.19
N SER A 334 -3.70 0.66 2.07
CA SER A 334 -4.21 -0.72 2.23
C SER A 334 -3.60 -1.68 1.22
N VAL A 335 -3.54 -1.27 -0.05
CA VAL A 335 -2.94 -2.08 -1.11
C VAL A 335 -1.44 -2.27 -0.89
N VAL A 336 -0.74 -1.21 -0.51
CA VAL A 336 0.71 -1.29 -0.30
C VAL A 336 1.05 -2.17 0.90
N GLY A 337 0.32 -2.05 2.01
CA GLY A 337 0.48 -2.93 3.17
C GLY A 337 0.20 -4.40 2.82
N TYR A 338 -0.88 -4.64 2.07
CA TYR A 338 -1.23 -5.98 1.60
C TYR A 338 -0.14 -6.56 0.69
N ALA A 339 0.29 -5.81 -0.32
CA ALA A 339 1.32 -6.26 -1.27
C ALA A 339 2.69 -6.47 -0.58
N ALA A 340 3.05 -5.64 0.41
CA ALA A 340 4.27 -5.83 1.18
C ALA A 340 4.27 -7.15 1.94
N MET A 341 3.18 -7.47 2.64
CA MET A 341 3.07 -8.73 3.39
C MET A 341 3.01 -9.94 2.46
N MET A 342 2.31 -9.85 1.32
CA MET A 342 2.30 -10.92 0.31
C MET A 342 3.69 -11.12 -0.29
N SER A 343 4.44 -10.04 -0.59
CA SER A 343 5.82 -10.14 -1.06
C SER A 343 6.73 -10.86 -0.06
N ILE A 344 6.59 -10.56 1.25
CA ILE A 344 7.32 -11.24 2.30
C ILE A 344 6.97 -12.73 2.34
N ALA A 345 5.69 -13.06 2.32
CA ALA A 345 5.24 -14.45 2.36
C ALA A 345 5.75 -15.25 1.16
N GLU A 346 5.64 -14.70 -0.06
CA GLU A 346 6.12 -15.35 -1.28
C GLU A 346 7.66 -15.43 -1.32
N GLY A 347 8.35 -14.37 -0.86
CA GLY A 347 9.80 -14.37 -0.73
C GLY A 347 10.30 -15.50 0.19
N ILE A 348 9.69 -15.66 1.37
CA ILE A 348 10.03 -16.74 2.31
C ILE A 348 9.69 -18.11 1.71
N ARG A 349 8.56 -18.26 0.99
CA ARG A 349 8.22 -19.52 0.30
C ARG A 349 9.26 -19.86 -0.75
N LYS A 350 9.67 -18.91 -1.58
CA LYS A 350 10.68 -19.11 -2.62
C LYS A 350 12.06 -19.43 -2.01
N ALA A 351 12.44 -18.70 -0.96
CA ALA A 351 13.70 -18.92 -0.23
C ALA A 351 13.74 -20.24 0.56
N GLN A 352 12.60 -20.82 0.90
CA GLN A 352 12.46 -21.93 1.85
C GLN A 352 13.17 -21.66 3.20
N SER A 353 13.26 -20.38 3.59
CA SER A 353 14.03 -19.91 4.75
C SER A 353 13.68 -18.47 5.10
N THR A 354 14.00 -18.06 6.34
CA THR A 354 14.04 -16.65 6.77
C THR A 354 15.47 -16.11 6.84
N ASP A 355 16.47 -16.91 6.45
CA ASP A 355 17.87 -16.46 6.37
C ASP A 355 18.01 -15.29 5.39
N THR A 356 18.75 -14.26 5.80
CA THR A 356 18.86 -13.01 5.04
C THR A 356 19.42 -13.21 3.63
N ASP A 357 20.47 -13.99 3.46
CA ASP A 357 21.09 -14.18 2.14
C ASP A 357 20.16 -14.95 1.20
N LYS A 358 19.46 -15.96 1.70
CA LYS A 358 18.46 -16.71 0.93
C LYS A 358 17.24 -15.86 0.58
N LEU A 359 16.82 -14.95 1.46
CA LEU A 359 15.74 -14.01 1.16
C LEU A 359 16.15 -13.06 0.04
N ILE A 360 17.37 -12.52 0.08
CA ILE A 360 17.89 -11.66 -0.99
C ILE A 360 17.86 -12.41 -2.34
N GLU A 361 18.44 -13.60 -2.41
CA GLU A 361 18.43 -14.43 -3.62
C GLU A 361 17.00 -14.73 -4.11
N ALA A 362 16.07 -14.94 -3.19
CA ALA A 362 14.68 -15.21 -3.54
C ALA A 362 13.95 -13.96 -4.05
N PHE A 363 14.22 -12.79 -3.45
CA PHE A 363 13.60 -11.54 -3.87
C PHE A 363 14.15 -11.02 -5.21
N GLU A 364 15.40 -11.29 -5.55
CA GLU A 364 15.92 -11.04 -6.88
C GLU A 364 15.15 -11.86 -7.94
N GLY A 365 14.32 -11.17 -8.73
CA GLY A 365 13.41 -11.80 -9.68
C GLY A 365 12.20 -12.49 -9.03
N LEU A 366 11.73 -12.01 -7.89
CA LEU A 366 10.45 -12.41 -7.33
C LEU A 366 9.30 -11.78 -8.10
N GLU A 367 8.37 -12.60 -8.56
CA GLU A 367 7.13 -12.18 -9.23
C GLU A 367 5.93 -12.54 -8.38
N LEU A 368 4.96 -11.64 -8.31
CA LEU A 368 3.65 -11.89 -7.68
C LEU A 368 2.58 -10.95 -8.24
N ASP A 369 1.34 -11.40 -8.20
CA ASP A 369 0.21 -10.53 -8.46
C ASP A 369 -0.17 -9.72 -7.22
N SER A 370 -0.69 -8.52 -7.43
CA SER A 370 -1.25 -7.70 -6.37
C SER A 370 -2.58 -7.04 -6.80
N PRO A 371 -3.38 -6.53 -5.84
CA PRO A 371 -4.60 -5.79 -6.19
C PRO A 371 -4.33 -4.53 -7.03
N PHE A 372 -3.11 -4.01 -7.01
CA PHE A 372 -2.70 -2.83 -7.77
C PHE A 372 -2.24 -3.17 -9.20
N GLY A 373 -1.71 -4.37 -9.40
CA GLY A 373 -1.14 -4.88 -10.63
C GLY A 373 -0.02 -5.89 -10.34
N PRO A 374 0.59 -6.46 -11.37
CA PRO A 374 1.71 -7.39 -11.21
C PRO A 374 2.95 -6.69 -10.64
N ILE A 375 3.72 -7.43 -9.86
CA ILE A 375 4.95 -6.96 -9.23
C ILE A 375 6.08 -7.93 -9.58
N TYR A 376 7.20 -7.36 -10.00
CA TYR A 376 8.48 -8.04 -10.18
C TYR A 376 9.58 -7.23 -9.50
N TYR A 377 10.43 -7.87 -8.71
CA TYR A 377 11.57 -7.19 -8.08
C TYR A 377 12.81 -7.36 -8.94
N ARG A 378 13.29 -6.26 -9.53
CA ARG A 378 14.45 -6.26 -10.42
C ARG A 378 15.74 -6.56 -9.63
N ALA A 379 16.49 -7.58 -10.07
CA ALA A 379 17.73 -8.00 -9.42
C ALA A 379 18.83 -6.92 -9.42
N LEU A 380 18.82 -6.04 -10.41
CA LEU A 380 19.87 -5.01 -10.59
C LEU A 380 19.90 -3.98 -9.45
N ASP A 381 18.73 -3.52 -9.00
CA ASP A 381 18.65 -2.44 -8.02
C ASP A 381 17.61 -2.68 -6.93
N HIS A 382 16.96 -3.85 -6.94
CA HIS A 382 15.97 -4.26 -5.96
C HIS A 382 14.68 -3.39 -5.95
N GLN A 383 14.44 -2.65 -7.04
CA GLN A 383 13.21 -1.91 -7.24
C GLN A 383 12.13 -2.82 -7.82
N SER A 384 10.93 -2.77 -7.24
CA SER A 384 9.78 -3.47 -7.83
C SER A 384 9.23 -2.74 -9.05
N THR A 385 8.51 -3.49 -9.89
CA THR A 385 7.75 -2.95 -11.04
C THR A 385 6.32 -2.58 -10.68
N MET A 386 5.99 -2.39 -9.39
CA MET A 386 4.70 -1.82 -9.04
C MET A 386 4.50 -0.53 -9.84
N GLY A 387 3.41 -0.44 -10.62
CA GLY A 387 3.19 0.64 -11.56
C GLY A 387 2.53 1.87 -10.96
N VAL A 388 1.99 2.72 -11.83
CA VAL A 388 1.35 3.98 -11.45
C VAL A 388 0.05 4.15 -12.22
N TYR A 389 -1.04 4.49 -11.54
CA TYR A 389 -2.24 5.00 -12.21
C TYR A 389 -2.12 6.51 -12.41
N VAL A 390 -2.24 6.96 -13.64
CA VAL A 390 -2.29 8.38 -14.05
C VAL A 390 -3.67 8.69 -14.60
N GLY A 391 -4.30 9.75 -14.12
CA GLY A 391 -5.64 10.13 -14.55
C GLY A 391 -5.94 11.60 -14.27
N THR A 392 -7.22 11.93 -14.32
CA THR A 392 -7.73 13.28 -14.09
C THR A 392 -8.53 13.31 -12.80
N SER A 393 -8.30 14.33 -11.97
CA SER A 393 -9.12 14.53 -10.78
C SER A 393 -10.52 15.04 -11.13
N ALA A 394 -11.53 14.50 -10.45
CA ALA A 394 -12.93 14.87 -10.62
C ALA A 394 -13.66 14.79 -9.28
N GLN A 395 -14.91 15.20 -9.27
CA GLN A 395 -15.82 15.05 -8.13
C GLN A 395 -17.05 14.24 -8.54
N LYS A 396 -17.48 13.36 -7.66
CA LYS A 396 -18.73 12.61 -7.80
C LYS A 396 -19.34 12.37 -6.42
N ASP A 397 -20.62 12.69 -6.28
CA ASP A 397 -21.40 12.47 -5.05
C ASP A 397 -20.73 13.07 -3.78
N GLY A 398 -20.13 14.27 -3.93
CA GLY A 398 -19.45 14.99 -2.84
C GLY A 398 -18.08 14.43 -2.45
N LYS A 399 -17.50 13.54 -3.27
CA LYS A 399 -16.18 12.94 -3.07
C LYS A 399 -15.24 13.27 -4.22
N GLY A 400 -13.97 13.43 -3.90
CA GLY A 400 -12.92 13.46 -4.92
C GLY A 400 -12.70 12.06 -5.49
N ILE A 401 -12.56 11.99 -6.81
CA ILE A 401 -12.29 10.75 -7.55
C ILE A 401 -11.24 10.97 -8.63
N MET A 402 -10.69 9.89 -9.17
CA MET A 402 -9.88 9.87 -10.37
C MET A 402 -10.70 9.29 -11.53
N VAL A 403 -10.68 9.95 -12.66
CA VAL A 403 -11.32 9.52 -13.91
C VAL A 403 -10.31 9.51 -15.06
N ASP A 404 -10.68 8.95 -16.21
CA ASP A 404 -9.85 8.91 -17.42
C ASP A 404 -8.42 8.44 -17.13
N PHE A 405 -8.33 7.39 -16.32
CA PHE A 405 -7.03 6.88 -15.85
C PHE A 405 -6.49 5.74 -16.71
N THR A 406 -5.17 5.64 -16.69
CA THR A 406 -4.40 4.56 -17.32
C THR A 406 -3.41 4.01 -16.31
N TYR A 407 -3.25 2.68 -16.26
CA TYR A 407 -2.14 2.04 -15.57
C TYR A 407 -0.90 2.11 -16.45
N VAL A 408 0.21 2.56 -15.87
CA VAL A 408 1.53 2.52 -16.50
C VAL A 408 2.35 1.51 -15.72
N ASP A 409 2.83 0.48 -16.42
CA ASP A 409 3.63 -0.57 -15.80
C ASP A 409 4.94 -0.01 -15.25
N GLY A 410 5.31 -0.41 -14.04
CA GLY A 410 6.54 0.07 -13.43
C GLY A 410 7.80 -0.36 -14.17
N ALA A 411 7.77 -1.44 -14.93
CA ALA A 411 8.89 -1.84 -15.79
C ALA A 411 9.20 -0.79 -16.88
N ASP A 412 8.17 -0.14 -17.42
CA ASP A 412 8.30 0.92 -18.43
C ASP A 412 8.74 2.27 -17.83
N LEU A 413 8.66 2.41 -16.51
CA LEU A 413 8.99 3.64 -15.78
C LEU A 413 10.37 3.63 -15.14
N GLN A 414 11.04 2.49 -15.10
CA GLN A 414 12.39 2.38 -14.55
C GLN A 414 13.42 2.91 -15.54
N PRO A 415 14.50 3.56 -15.06
CA PRO A 415 15.59 3.93 -15.93
C PRO A 415 16.30 2.70 -16.50
N SER A 416 17.04 2.89 -17.58
CA SER A 416 17.82 1.83 -18.22
C SER A 416 18.84 1.22 -17.23
N ASP A 417 19.21 -0.02 -17.47
CA ASP A 417 20.24 -0.71 -16.68
C ASP A 417 21.56 0.07 -16.64
N GLU A 418 21.92 0.73 -17.74
CA GLU A 418 23.14 1.55 -17.81
C GLU A 418 23.07 2.75 -16.88
N GLU A 419 21.94 3.44 -16.83
CA GLU A 419 21.71 4.58 -15.94
C GLU A 419 21.70 4.14 -14.47
N VAL A 420 21.02 3.05 -14.16
CA VAL A 420 20.99 2.50 -12.81
C VAL A 420 22.38 2.16 -12.31
N ARG A 421 23.23 1.51 -13.13
CA ARG A 421 24.61 1.21 -12.74
C ARG A 421 25.47 2.45 -12.47
N LYS A 422 25.12 3.61 -13.04
CA LYS A 422 25.77 4.89 -12.74
C LYS A 422 25.27 5.51 -11.42
N LEU A 423 24.01 5.28 -11.09
CA LEU A 423 23.33 5.89 -9.95
C LEU A 423 23.46 5.07 -8.67
N ARG A 424 23.45 3.74 -8.79
CA ARG A 424 23.53 2.83 -7.65
C ARG A 424 24.98 2.73 -7.16
N ALA A 425 25.15 2.87 -5.83
CA ALA A 425 26.45 2.60 -5.21
C ALA A 425 26.84 1.12 -5.41
N ALA A 426 28.15 0.85 -5.55
CA ALA A 426 28.64 -0.52 -5.49
C ALA A 426 28.42 -1.09 -4.06
N ASP A 427 27.96 -2.33 -3.98
CA ASP A 427 27.75 -3.05 -2.71
C ASP A 427 29.07 -3.38 -2.00
#